data_2a1d984cf97dedaa3e79b3f281acc52b
#
_entry.id   2a1d984cf97dedaa3e79b3f281acc52b
#
_cell.length_a   1.000
_cell.length_b   1.000
_cell.length_c   1.000
_cell.angle_alpha   90.00
_cell.angle_beta   90.00
_cell.angle_gamma   90.00
#
_symmetry.space_group_name_H-M   'P 1'
#
loop_
_entity.id
_entity.type
_entity.pdbx_description
1 polymer ?
#
loop_
_entity_poly.entity_id
_entity_poly.type
_entity_poly.pdbx_seq_one_letter_code
_entity_poly.pdbx_strand_id
1 'polypeptide(L)'
;MSTGNSFEMPGGASGKEQQMTSTVPFSLPKAQGIEALKNLLEQQGIAVEAQSEIPYGYRFSCMAQERFYLVLYYSKNGICTRLVQQNGPQGLAELLASQCCGNTGARACTSDAGFTARPVKEISLTGCRIGTDESGKGDFFGPLVAAGVYVNERSEALLDTLGVKDSKLSSDKRNLELARGIRSMLPKEDIEVLCLLPGSYNRLYEKIGNLNTLLAWAHSRVIENLLERHGNCRDVIVDQFAGEYVLKRALMERGRGARVLQTPKGERDTAVAAASIIARERFLTEMERLSRSAGPEGFILPKGAGAAADRAAQGICRLSGRDSLSEFAKLHFKNFEKLK
;
A
#
# COMPACT_ATOMS: atom_id res chain seq x y z
N MET A 1 -28.49 37.02 -48.01
CA MET A 1 -28.76 35.61 -47.70
C MET A 1 -27.58 35.13 -46.90
N SER A 2 -27.75 35.06 -45.62
CA SER A 2 -26.68 34.86 -44.62
C SER A 2 -26.78 33.45 -44.10
N THR A 3 -25.75 32.68 -44.28
CA THR A 3 -25.62 31.33 -43.69
C THR A 3 -24.73 31.42 -42.44
N GLY A 4 -25.39 31.36 -41.29
CA GLY A 4 -24.72 31.27 -40.01
C GLY A 4 -24.14 29.87 -39.77
N ASN A 5 -22.85 29.82 -39.49
CA ASN A 5 -22.13 28.61 -39.13
C ASN A 5 -21.96 28.62 -37.60
N SER A 6 -22.72 27.77 -36.91
CA SER A 6 -22.61 27.58 -35.46
C SER A 6 -21.46 26.64 -35.18
N PHE A 7 -20.43 27.15 -34.52
CA PHE A 7 -19.28 26.36 -34.02
C PHE A 7 -19.67 25.72 -32.67
N GLU A 8 -19.88 24.42 -32.65
CA GLU A 8 -20.00 23.67 -31.41
C GLU A 8 -18.60 23.46 -30.78
N MET A 9 -18.45 23.89 -29.55
CA MET A 9 -17.26 23.66 -28.73
C MET A 9 -17.32 22.24 -28.15
N PRO A 10 -16.25 21.43 -28.23
CA PRO A 10 -16.23 20.14 -27.62
C PRO A 10 -16.12 20.25 -26.08
N GLY A 11 -16.98 19.53 -25.41
CA GLY A 11 -17.11 19.49 -23.96
C GLY A 11 -15.79 19.14 -23.26
N GLY A 12 -15.52 19.86 -22.17
CA GLY A 12 -14.36 19.72 -21.34
C GLY A 12 -14.25 18.34 -20.69
N ALA A 13 -13.16 17.68 -20.95
CA ALA A 13 -12.70 16.52 -20.19
C ALA A 13 -12.34 16.98 -18.77
N SER A 14 -13.05 16.49 -17.75
CA SER A 14 -12.70 16.68 -16.36
C SER A 14 -11.40 15.91 -16.08
N GLY A 15 -10.26 16.60 -16.15
CA GLY A 15 -8.98 16.09 -15.69
C GLY A 15 -9.05 15.84 -14.18
N LYS A 16 -8.88 14.60 -13.75
CA LYS A 16 -8.59 14.28 -12.36
C LYS A 16 -7.23 14.88 -12.05
N GLU A 17 -7.20 15.96 -11.27
CA GLU A 17 -5.97 16.53 -10.73
C GLU A 17 -5.19 15.46 -9.97
N GLN A 18 -3.98 15.22 -10.41
CA GLN A 18 -3.02 14.38 -9.68
C GLN A 18 -2.65 15.12 -8.38
N GLN A 19 -3.02 14.55 -7.23
CA GLN A 19 -2.61 15.06 -5.92
C GLN A 19 -1.08 15.07 -5.85
N MET A 20 -0.49 16.25 -5.94
CA MET A 20 0.96 16.44 -5.78
C MET A 20 1.32 16.36 -4.29
N THR A 21 2.24 15.47 -3.94
CA THR A 21 2.75 15.33 -2.58
C THR A 21 4.27 15.52 -2.60
N SER A 22 4.75 16.52 -1.87
CA SER A 22 6.19 16.77 -1.64
C SER A 22 6.55 16.41 -0.21
N THR A 23 7.74 15.84 -0.01
CA THR A 23 8.25 15.45 1.31
C THR A 23 9.70 15.88 1.45
N VAL A 24 9.98 16.69 2.46
CA VAL A 24 11.31 17.22 2.73
C VAL A 24 11.79 16.88 4.15
N PRO A 25 13.10 16.67 4.38
CA PRO A 25 13.66 16.51 5.71
C PRO A 25 13.45 17.76 6.56
N PHE A 26 13.19 17.58 7.86
CA PHE A 26 12.98 18.67 8.79
C PHE A 26 13.54 18.28 10.17
N SER A 27 14.35 19.11 10.79
CA SER A 27 15.04 18.74 12.04
C SER A 27 15.01 19.89 13.06
N LEU A 28 13.95 19.91 13.88
CA LEU A 28 13.81 20.83 15.02
C LEU A 28 13.02 20.13 16.14
N PRO A 29 13.17 20.56 17.42
CA PRO A 29 12.26 20.14 18.48
C PRO A 29 10.81 20.47 18.10
N LYS A 30 9.84 19.60 18.49
CA LYS A 30 8.42 19.69 18.07
C LYS A 30 7.84 21.09 18.26
N ALA A 31 7.96 21.68 19.45
CA ALA A 31 7.41 23.00 19.73
C ALA A 31 8.02 24.09 18.85
N GLN A 32 9.35 24.07 18.69
CA GLN A 32 10.08 25.04 17.85
C GLN A 32 9.75 24.85 16.37
N GLY A 33 9.62 23.61 15.90
CA GLY A 33 9.26 23.32 14.51
C GLY A 33 7.85 23.77 14.16
N ILE A 34 6.89 23.60 15.06
CA ILE A 34 5.51 24.05 14.87
C ILE A 34 5.46 25.58 14.82
N GLU A 35 6.14 26.24 15.76
CA GLU A 35 6.15 27.72 15.84
C GLU A 35 6.90 28.35 14.66
N ALA A 36 8.06 27.83 14.30
CA ALA A 36 8.81 28.29 13.14
C ALA A 36 7.99 28.15 11.84
N LEU A 37 7.29 27.05 11.67
CA LEU A 37 6.45 26.84 10.50
C LEU A 37 5.28 27.83 10.44
N LYS A 38 4.63 28.12 11.57
CA LYS A 38 3.57 29.14 11.65
C LYS A 38 4.07 30.52 11.24
N ASN A 39 5.16 30.94 11.84
CA ASN A 39 5.75 32.27 11.58
C ASN A 39 6.14 32.43 10.09
N LEU A 40 6.70 31.38 9.49
CA LEU A 40 7.06 31.42 8.08
C LEU A 40 5.84 31.41 7.15
N LEU A 41 4.79 30.65 7.46
CA LEU A 41 3.54 30.68 6.69
C LEU A 41 2.93 32.07 6.70
N GLU A 42 2.91 32.73 7.85
CA GLU A 42 2.43 34.10 8.02
C GLU A 42 3.29 35.09 7.22
N GLN A 43 4.62 34.97 7.28
CA GLN A 43 5.55 35.80 6.48
C GLN A 43 5.36 35.62 4.97
N GLN A 44 4.96 34.44 4.53
CA GLN A 44 4.65 34.13 3.12
C GLN A 44 3.21 34.54 2.73
N GLY A 45 2.45 35.15 3.63
CA GLY A 45 1.06 35.56 3.40
C GLY A 45 0.10 34.36 3.23
N ILE A 46 0.46 33.19 3.76
CA ILE A 46 -0.36 31.97 3.68
C ILE A 46 -1.23 31.86 4.93
N ALA A 47 -2.54 31.91 4.75
CA ALA A 47 -3.49 31.79 5.85
C ALA A 47 -3.56 30.33 6.36
N VAL A 48 -3.41 30.15 7.68
CA VAL A 48 -3.65 28.88 8.35
C VAL A 48 -5.09 28.85 8.88
N GLU A 49 -5.97 28.11 8.21
CA GLU A 49 -7.39 28.04 8.54
C GLU A 49 -7.66 27.13 9.76
N ALA A 50 -6.90 26.04 9.86
CA ALA A 50 -7.04 25.07 10.95
C ALA A 50 -5.71 24.37 11.23
N GLN A 51 -5.56 23.93 12.47
CA GLN A 51 -4.41 23.15 12.89
C GLN A 51 -4.84 22.07 13.89
N SER A 52 -4.23 20.88 13.81
CA SER A 52 -4.55 19.76 14.67
C SER A 52 -3.37 18.84 14.88
N GLU A 53 -3.29 18.24 16.06
CA GLU A 53 -2.37 17.16 16.33
C GLU A 53 -2.92 15.86 15.72
N ILE A 54 -2.04 15.09 15.08
CA ILE A 54 -2.35 13.77 14.53
C ILE A 54 -1.33 12.76 15.08
N PRO A 55 -1.56 11.45 15.00
CA PRO A 55 -0.58 10.46 15.45
C PRO A 55 0.80 10.70 14.82
N TYR A 56 1.79 10.98 15.68
CA TYR A 56 3.19 11.29 15.30
C TYR A 56 3.36 12.50 14.38
N GLY A 57 2.43 13.46 14.37
CA GLY A 57 2.52 14.63 13.52
C GLY A 57 1.65 15.80 13.98
N TYR A 58 1.84 16.95 13.30
CA TYR A 58 1.05 18.16 13.45
C TYR A 58 0.62 18.64 12.06
N ARG A 59 -0.69 18.80 11.84
CA ARG A 59 -1.26 19.15 10.54
C ARG A 59 -1.73 20.59 10.53
N PHE A 60 -1.37 21.30 9.47
CA PHE A 60 -1.85 22.62 9.13
C PHE A 60 -2.75 22.52 7.89
N SER A 61 -3.95 23.09 7.95
CA SER A 61 -4.79 23.36 6.80
C SER A 61 -4.54 24.79 6.37
N CYS A 62 -3.97 24.95 5.19
CA CYS A 62 -3.52 26.23 4.66
C CYS A 62 -4.35 26.64 3.46
N MET A 63 -4.52 27.95 3.26
CA MET A 63 -5.19 28.55 2.12
C MET A 63 -4.22 29.49 1.41
N ALA A 64 -4.03 29.25 0.10
CA ALA A 64 -3.39 30.17 -0.82
C ALA A 64 -4.39 30.50 -1.95
N GLN A 65 -4.13 30.11 -3.18
CA GLN A 65 -5.14 30.11 -4.25
C GLN A 65 -6.16 28.99 -4.05
N GLU A 66 -5.69 27.85 -3.53
CA GLU A 66 -6.49 26.68 -3.18
C GLU A 66 -6.11 26.16 -1.79
N ARG A 67 -6.99 25.33 -1.21
CA ARG A 67 -6.72 24.70 0.07
C ARG A 67 -5.69 23.58 -0.08
N PHE A 68 -4.68 23.59 0.77
CA PHE A 68 -3.66 22.54 0.83
C PHE A 68 -3.30 22.20 2.28
N TYR A 69 -2.49 21.16 2.47
CA TYR A 69 -2.11 20.70 3.80
C TYR A 69 -0.60 20.57 3.94
N LEU A 70 -0.11 21.00 5.11
CA LEU A 70 1.25 20.72 5.56
C LEU A 70 1.19 19.84 6.79
N VAL A 71 2.00 18.79 6.83
CA VAL A 71 2.09 17.88 7.96
C VAL A 71 3.53 17.79 8.43
N LEU A 72 3.78 18.23 9.65
CA LEU A 72 5.06 18.13 10.31
C LEU A 72 5.09 16.85 11.15
N TYR A 73 5.86 15.86 10.74
CA TYR A 73 6.02 14.61 11.49
C TYR A 73 7.18 14.70 12.48
N TYR A 74 6.99 14.08 13.64
CA TYR A 74 8.00 14.02 14.70
C TYR A 74 8.16 12.59 15.24
N SER A 75 9.39 12.33 15.76
CA SER A 75 9.74 11.08 16.41
C SER A 75 9.14 10.99 17.81
N LYS A 76 9.19 9.80 18.43
CA LYS A 76 8.80 9.58 19.83
C LYS A 76 9.57 10.49 20.81
N ASN A 77 10.78 10.93 20.44
CA ASN A 77 11.62 11.81 21.24
C ASN A 77 11.26 13.30 21.05
N GLY A 78 10.18 13.63 20.36
CA GLY A 78 9.73 15.00 20.13
C GLY A 78 10.59 15.82 19.18
N ILE A 79 11.37 15.19 18.31
CA ILE A 79 12.15 15.86 17.25
C ILE A 79 11.41 15.71 15.94
N CYS A 80 11.16 16.83 15.25
CA CYS A 80 10.58 16.83 13.91
C CYS A 80 11.54 16.13 12.94
N THR A 81 10.99 15.27 12.07
CA THR A 81 11.78 14.44 11.15
C THR A 81 11.56 14.77 9.69
N ARG A 82 10.35 15.24 9.34
CA ARG A 82 9.99 15.57 7.95
C ARG A 82 8.79 16.51 7.89
N LEU A 83 8.76 17.34 6.86
CA LEU A 83 7.61 18.14 6.45
C LEU A 83 7.03 17.53 5.17
N VAL A 84 5.72 17.29 5.16
CA VAL A 84 4.99 16.75 4.00
C VAL A 84 3.96 17.77 3.56
N GLN A 85 3.99 18.14 2.29
CA GLN A 85 3.00 19.00 1.65
C GLN A 85 2.08 18.14 0.80
N GLN A 86 0.78 18.34 0.92
CA GLN A 86 -0.25 17.72 0.09
C GLN A 86 -0.98 18.83 -0.67
N ASN A 87 -0.79 18.85 -1.97
CA ASN A 87 -1.23 19.94 -2.87
C ASN A 87 -0.59 21.30 -2.55
N GLY A 88 -1.08 22.39 -3.13
CA GLY A 88 -0.59 23.76 -2.91
C GLY A 88 0.63 24.15 -3.75
N PRO A 89 1.24 25.32 -3.47
CA PRO A 89 2.30 25.89 -4.30
C PRO A 89 3.52 24.99 -4.41
N GLN A 90 4.02 24.78 -5.62
CA GLN A 90 5.22 23.97 -5.86
C GLN A 90 6.45 24.58 -5.19
N GLY A 91 7.27 23.74 -4.54
CA GLY A 91 8.51 24.17 -3.88
C GLY A 91 8.31 24.82 -2.51
N LEU A 92 7.08 24.96 -2.01
CA LEU A 92 6.82 25.61 -0.72
C LEU A 92 7.39 24.81 0.45
N ALA A 93 7.24 23.48 0.46
CA ALA A 93 7.79 22.65 1.54
C ALA A 93 9.31 22.75 1.62
N GLU A 94 10.01 22.78 0.49
CA GLU A 94 11.45 22.95 0.37
C GLU A 94 11.89 24.31 0.90
N LEU A 95 11.17 25.38 0.51
CA LEU A 95 11.41 26.74 0.99
C LEU A 95 11.24 26.83 2.51
N LEU A 96 10.13 26.35 3.04
CA LEU A 96 9.85 26.37 4.48
C LEU A 96 10.88 25.56 5.28
N ALA A 97 11.25 24.37 4.80
CA ALA A 97 12.26 23.55 5.47
C ALA A 97 13.63 24.22 5.48
N SER A 98 14.06 24.84 4.38
CA SER A 98 15.34 25.54 4.30
C SER A 98 15.41 26.76 5.23
N GLN A 99 14.31 27.49 5.37
CA GLN A 99 14.24 28.66 6.25
C GLN A 99 14.09 28.30 7.72
N CYS A 100 13.34 27.23 8.06
CA CYS A 100 13.19 26.75 9.44
C CYS A 100 14.48 26.14 9.99
N CYS A 101 15.21 25.40 9.17
CA CYS A 101 16.44 24.72 9.61
C CYS A 101 17.69 25.60 9.56
N GLY A 102 17.53 26.92 9.23
CA GLY A 102 18.50 28.01 9.33
C GLY A 102 19.93 27.70 8.88
N ASN A 103 20.64 28.63 8.27
CA ASN A 103 22.08 28.58 7.98
C ASN A 103 22.98 28.33 9.21
N THR A 104 22.71 27.29 9.99
CA THR A 104 23.72 26.70 10.86
C THR A 104 24.59 25.85 9.97
N GLY A 105 25.71 26.46 9.57
CA GLY A 105 26.79 25.99 8.73
C GLY A 105 26.69 24.55 8.27
N ALA A 106 26.72 24.37 6.96
CA ALA A 106 27.02 23.10 6.31
C ALA A 106 28.36 22.54 6.87
N ARG A 107 28.35 22.01 8.07
CA ARG A 107 29.23 20.95 8.47
C ARG A 107 28.61 19.67 7.98
N ALA A 108 29.12 19.26 6.84
CA ALA A 108 28.99 17.88 6.41
C ALA A 108 29.34 16.98 7.59
N CYS A 109 28.35 16.50 8.30
CA CYS A 109 28.48 15.30 9.10
C CYS A 109 28.59 14.14 8.12
N THR A 110 29.82 13.92 7.65
CA THR A 110 30.26 12.62 7.13
C THR A 110 30.30 11.67 8.33
N SER A 111 29.17 11.18 8.73
CA SER A 111 29.03 9.96 9.51
C SER A 111 27.91 9.18 8.83
N ASP A 112 28.33 8.08 8.23
CA ASP A 112 27.56 7.06 7.56
C ASP A 112 26.27 6.68 8.28
N ALA A 113 25.22 7.41 8.00
CA ALA A 113 23.83 7.05 8.13
C ALA A 113 23.05 7.82 7.06
N GLY A 114 23.47 7.65 5.81
CA GLY A 114 22.89 8.27 4.63
C GLY A 114 21.46 7.84 4.43
N PHE A 115 20.51 8.61 4.92
CA PHE A 115 19.17 8.66 4.37
C PHE A 115 19.08 9.80 3.37
N THR A 116 19.87 9.74 2.33
CA THR A 116 19.51 10.35 1.06
C THR A 116 18.28 9.60 0.59
N ALA A 117 17.22 10.35 0.20
CA ALA A 117 16.27 9.81 -0.77
C ALA A 117 17.12 9.40 -2.00
N ARG A 118 17.60 8.17 -1.98
CA ARG A 118 18.18 7.57 -3.18
C ARG A 118 17.08 7.72 -4.21
N PRO A 119 17.38 8.27 -5.41
CA PRO A 119 16.53 8.03 -6.55
C PRO A 119 16.20 6.54 -6.48
N VAL A 120 14.92 6.18 -6.60
CA VAL A 120 14.52 4.78 -6.69
C VAL A 120 15.41 4.26 -7.81
N LYS A 121 16.53 3.62 -7.43
CA LYS A 121 17.34 2.89 -8.39
C LYS A 121 16.31 1.98 -8.99
N GLU A 122 16.05 2.14 -10.26
CA GLU A 122 15.42 1.09 -11.03
C GLU A 122 16.27 -0.14 -10.73
N ILE A 123 15.76 -0.96 -9.82
CA ILE A 123 16.38 -2.22 -9.48
C ILE A 123 15.96 -3.13 -10.62
N SER A 124 16.60 -2.95 -11.76
CA SER A 124 16.60 -3.96 -12.80
C SER A 124 17.44 -5.10 -12.24
N LEU A 125 16.84 -5.96 -11.47
CA LEU A 125 17.42 -7.24 -11.13
C LEU A 125 17.30 -8.10 -12.38
N THR A 126 18.38 -8.19 -13.13
CA THR A 126 18.54 -9.18 -14.18
C THR A 126 18.86 -10.52 -13.51
N GLY A 127 18.16 -11.57 -13.88
CA GLY A 127 18.37 -12.90 -13.34
C GLY A 127 17.17 -13.44 -12.54
N CYS A 128 17.36 -14.55 -11.86
CA CYS A 128 16.27 -15.16 -11.10
C CYS A 128 15.96 -14.39 -9.80
N ARG A 129 14.68 -14.20 -9.53
CA ARG A 129 14.18 -13.52 -8.32
C ARG A 129 12.78 -13.98 -7.94
N ILE A 130 12.39 -13.73 -6.70
CA ILE A 130 11.06 -13.95 -6.19
C ILE A 130 10.40 -12.59 -5.94
N GLY A 131 9.18 -12.39 -6.47
CA GLY A 131 8.34 -11.24 -6.13
C GLY A 131 7.20 -11.67 -5.21
N THR A 132 6.84 -10.84 -4.21
CA THR A 132 5.68 -11.13 -3.35
C THR A 132 4.79 -9.91 -3.17
N ASP A 133 3.47 -10.16 -3.08
CA ASP A 133 2.44 -9.16 -2.81
C ASP A 133 1.26 -9.77 -2.06
N GLU A 134 0.34 -8.92 -1.56
CA GLU A 134 -0.83 -9.35 -0.81
C GLU A 134 -2.15 -8.84 -1.39
N SER A 135 -3.26 -9.51 -1.06
CA SER A 135 -4.64 -9.04 -1.31
C SER A 135 -5.53 -9.29 -0.10
N GLY A 136 -6.54 -8.44 0.08
CA GLY A 136 -7.50 -8.56 1.18
C GLY A 136 -7.13 -7.84 2.48
N LYS A 137 -6.02 -7.13 2.54
CA LYS A 137 -5.56 -6.38 3.71
C LYS A 137 -6.56 -5.31 4.18
N GLY A 138 -7.17 -4.60 3.25
CA GLY A 138 -8.13 -3.51 3.50
C GLY A 138 -9.60 -3.93 3.45
N ASP A 139 -9.87 -5.22 3.27
CA ASP A 139 -11.23 -5.74 3.12
C ASP A 139 -11.72 -6.35 4.44
N PHE A 140 -12.90 -5.94 4.89
CA PHE A 140 -13.53 -6.48 6.09
C PHE A 140 -13.88 -7.95 5.89
N PHE A 141 -14.54 -8.28 4.77
CA PHE A 141 -14.86 -9.64 4.41
C PHE A 141 -13.73 -10.34 3.65
N GLY A 142 -13.75 -11.66 3.68
CA GLY A 142 -12.85 -12.48 2.90
C GLY A 142 -11.48 -12.71 3.52
N PRO A 143 -10.61 -13.43 2.80
CA PRO A 143 -9.31 -13.84 3.30
C PRO A 143 -8.29 -12.70 3.33
N LEU A 144 -7.16 -12.96 4.00
CA LEU A 144 -5.89 -12.31 3.70
C LEU A 144 -5.08 -13.29 2.86
N VAL A 145 -4.63 -12.84 1.71
CA VAL A 145 -3.83 -13.66 0.78
C VAL A 145 -2.46 -13.02 0.60
N ALA A 146 -1.40 -13.78 0.80
CA ALA A 146 -0.06 -13.44 0.35
C ALA A 146 0.31 -14.40 -0.78
N ALA A 147 0.87 -13.88 -1.87
CA ALA A 147 1.35 -14.69 -2.98
C ALA A 147 2.79 -14.34 -3.32
N GLY A 148 3.48 -15.29 -3.93
CA GLY A 148 4.83 -15.11 -4.46
C GLY A 148 4.97 -15.81 -5.80
N VAL A 149 5.80 -15.21 -6.65
CA VAL A 149 6.13 -15.75 -7.96
C VAL A 149 7.65 -15.71 -8.15
N TYR A 150 8.22 -16.87 -8.47
CA TYR A 150 9.60 -16.96 -8.92
C TYR A 150 9.66 -16.67 -10.42
N VAL A 151 10.60 -15.83 -10.83
CA VAL A 151 10.86 -15.55 -12.24
C VAL A 151 12.35 -15.70 -12.55
N ASN A 152 12.61 -16.09 -13.80
CA ASN A 152 13.91 -16.06 -14.45
C ASN A 152 13.78 -15.34 -15.79
N GLU A 153 14.84 -15.14 -16.54
CA GLU A 153 14.83 -14.41 -17.82
C GLU A 153 13.76 -14.94 -18.79
N ARG A 154 13.59 -16.26 -18.87
CA ARG A 154 12.60 -16.88 -19.77
C ARG A 154 11.17 -16.58 -19.31
N SER A 155 10.89 -16.80 -18.05
CA SER A 155 9.53 -16.57 -17.50
C SER A 155 9.17 -15.09 -17.45
N GLU A 156 10.15 -14.21 -17.22
CA GLU A 156 9.94 -12.75 -17.28
C GLU A 156 9.49 -12.31 -18.68
N ALA A 157 10.16 -12.77 -19.74
CA ALA A 157 9.78 -12.46 -21.12
C ALA A 157 8.36 -12.94 -21.45
N LEU A 158 7.95 -14.11 -20.95
CA LEU A 158 6.59 -14.62 -21.12
C LEU A 158 5.56 -13.74 -20.40
N LEU A 159 5.82 -13.35 -19.15
CA LEU A 159 4.95 -12.52 -18.35
C LEU A 159 4.81 -11.09 -18.91
N ASP A 160 5.89 -10.52 -19.43
CA ASP A 160 5.87 -9.22 -20.11
C ASP A 160 4.99 -9.27 -21.37
N THR A 161 5.07 -10.35 -22.16
CA THR A 161 4.18 -10.56 -23.32
C THR A 161 2.70 -10.65 -22.91
N LEU A 162 2.40 -11.18 -21.72
CA LEU A 162 1.05 -11.24 -21.18
C LEU A 162 0.53 -9.87 -20.70
N GLY A 163 1.40 -8.88 -20.53
CA GLY A 163 1.07 -7.53 -20.07
C GLY A 163 0.82 -7.44 -18.56
N VAL A 164 1.56 -8.23 -17.77
CA VAL A 164 1.41 -8.30 -16.32
C VAL A 164 1.65 -6.95 -15.64
N LYS A 165 2.60 -6.15 -16.11
CA LYS A 165 2.94 -4.81 -15.55
C LYS A 165 1.82 -3.77 -15.72
N ASP A 166 0.95 -3.94 -16.71
CA ASP A 166 -0.13 -2.99 -17.01
C ASP A 166 -1.44 -3.28 -16.23
N SER A 167 -1.38 -4.23 -15.30
CA SER A 167 -2.56 -4.74 -14.57
C SER A 167 -3.12 -3.79 -13.51
N LYS A 168 -2.42 -2.73 -13.12
CA LYS A 168 -2.78 -1.81 -12.01
C LYS A 168 -4.17 -1.19 -12.09
N LEU A 169 -4.70 -0.99 -13.29
CA LEU A 169 -6.02 -0.41 -13.56
C LEU A 169 -7.01 -1.47 -14.09
N SER A 170 -6.65 -2.75 -14.01
CA SER A 170 -7.47 -3.80 -14.60
C SER A 170 -8.71 -4.09 -13.75
N SER A 171 -9.82 -4.37 -14.44
CA SER A 171 -11.03 -4.90 -13.78
C SER A 171 -10.74 -6.27 -13.15
N ASP A 172 -11.57 -6.68 -12.17
CA ASP A 172 -11.46 -8.03 -11.60
C ASP A 172 -11.51 -9.12 -12.68
N LYS A 173 -12.33 -8.93 -13.74
CA LYS A 173 -12.39 -9.84 -14.89
C LYS A 173 -11.03 -9.97 -15.58
N ARG A 174 -10.39 -8.86 -15.88
CA ARG A 174 -9.07 -8.83 -16.51
C ARG A 174 -8.01 -9.47 -15.62
N ASN A 175 -8.08 -9.23 -14.31
CA ASN A 175 -7.18 -9.86 -13.34
C ASN A 175 -7.30 -11.39 -13.36
N LEU A 176 -8.52 -11.93 -13.40
CA LEU A 176 -8.78 -13.37 -13.50
C LEU A 176 -8.27 -13.96 -14.83
N GLU A 177 -8.35 -13.22 -15.94
CA GLU A 177 -7.80 -13.62 -17.23
C GLU A 177 -6.27 -13.69 -17.17
N LEU A 178 -5.62 -12.66 -16.65
CA LEU A 178 -4.17 -12.61 -16.47
C LEU A 178 -3.68 -13.73 -15.54
N ALA A 179 -4.36 -13.97 -14.43
CA ALA A 179 -4.02 -15.06 -13.51
C ALA A 179 -4.06 -16.44 -14.19
N ARG A 180 -5.07 -16.69 -15.03
CA ARG A 180 -5.11 -17.92 -15.83
C ARG A 180 -3.93 -18.02 -16.80
N GLY A 181 -3.58 -16.90 -17.46
CA GLY A 181 -2.40 -16.81 -18.32
C GLY A 181 -1.11 -17.13 -17.56
N ILE A 182 -0.88 -16.49 -16.40
CA ILE A 182 0.28 -16.76 -15.55
C ILE A 182 0.36 -18.24 -15.19
N ARG A 183 -0.74 -18.84 -14.70
CA ARG A 183 -0.78 -20.25 -14.29
C ARG A 183 -0.60 -21.23 -15.45
N SER A 184 -0.91 -20.83 -16.68
CA SER A 184 -0.68 -21.67 -17.87
C SER A 184 0.75 -21.58 -18.40
N MET A 185 1.44 -20.48 -18.14
CA MET A 185 2.81 -20.20 -18.62
C MET A 185 3.90 -20.61 -17.63
N LEU A 186 3.60 -20.54 -16.33
CA LEU A 186 4.58 -20.85 -15.28
C LEU A 186 4.34 -22.24 -14.68
N PRO A 187 5.41 -22.97 -14.34
CA PRO A 187 5.34 -24.17 -13.52
C PRO A 187 4.65 -23.90 -12.19
N LYS A 188 3.95 -24.90 -11.64
CA LYS A 188 3.26 -24.74 -10.34
C LYS A 188 4.22 -24.45 -9.19
N GLU A 189 5.43 -24.97 -9.25
CA GLU A 189 6.52 -24.75 -8.31
C GLU A 189 7.01 -23.31 -8.25
N ASP A 190 6.80 -22.53 -9.32
CA ASP A 190 7.18 -21.11 -9.40
C ASP A 190 6.17 -20.17 -8.72
N ILE A 191 5.03 -20.71 -8.31
CA ILE A 191 3.94 -19.94 -7.69
C ILE A 191 3.67 -20.48 -6.29
N GLU A 192 3.60 -19.59 -5.31
CA GLU A 192 3.20 -19.90 -3.95
C GLU A 192 2.06 -18.98 -3.51
N VAL A 193 1.06 -19.55 -2.82
CA VAL A 193 -0.09 -18.79 -2.33
C VAL A 193 -0.44 -19.23 -0.91
N LEU A 194 -0.31 -18.31 0.03
CA LEU A 194 -0.80 -18.46 1.39
C LEU A 194 -2.15 -17.74 1.52
N CYS A 195 -3.21 -18.49 1.77
CA CYS A 195 -4.55 -17.95 1.92
C CYS A 195 -5.05 -18.16 3.36
N LEU A 196 -5.19 -17.09 4.12
CA LEU A 196 -5.77 -17.09 5.46
C LEU A 196 -7.25 -16.76 5.37
N LEU A 197 -8.09 -17.79 5.37
CA LEU A 197 -9.54 -17.62 5.49
C LEU A 197 -9.91 -16.93 6.80
N PRO A 198 -11.08 -16.24 6.88
CA PRO A 198 -11.43 -15.41 8.03
C PRO A 198 -11.26 -16.10 9.39
N GLY A 199 -11.75 -17.32 9.56
CA GLY A 199 -11.60 -18.04 10.82
C GLY A 199 -10.14 -18.31 11.20
N SER A 200 -9.26 -18.65 10.26
CA SER A 200 -7.82 -18.81 10.51
C SER A 200 -7.13 -17.49 10.73
N TYR A 201 -7.51 -16.49 9.96
CA TYR A 201 -7.05 -15.10 10.13
C TYR A 201 -7.33 -14.60 11.55
N ASN A 202 -8.58 -14.73 12.03
CA ASN A 202 -8.99 -14.24 13.34
C ASN A 202 -8.20 -14.91 14.47
N ARG A 203 -8.02 -16.25 14.42
CA ARG A 203 -7.21 -16.97 15.41
C ARG A 203 -5.73 -16.54 15.42
N LEU A 204 -5.14 -16.27 14.25
CA LEU A 204 -3.77 -15.78 14.16
C LEU A 204 -3.66 -14.33 14.61
N TYR A 205 -4.61 -13.50 14.22
CA TYR A 205 -4.62 -12.10 14.60
C TYR A 205 -4.78 -11.92 16.12
N GLU A 206 -5.60 -12.72 16.76
CA GLU A 206 -5.76 -12.74 18.24
C GLU A 206 -4.42 -13.00 18.95
N LYS A 207 -3.59 -13.92 18.43
CA LYS A 207 -2.28 -14.24 18.99
C LYS A 207 -1.22 -13.18 18.70
N ILE A 208 -1.27 -12.57 17.51
CA ILE A 208 -0.24 -11.65 17.01
C ILE A 208 -0.54 -10.20 17.40
N GLY A 209 -1.83 -9.80 17.41
CA GLY A 209 -2.31 -8.47 17.78
C GLY A 209 -1.93 -7.34 16.83
N ASN A 210 -1.26 -7.63 15.70
CA ASN A 210 -0.76 -6.61 14.77
C ASN A 210 -0.78 -7.09 13.32
N LEU A 211 -1.49 -6.35 12.45
CA LEU A 211 -1.65 -6.69 11.04
C LEU A 211 -0.32 -6.71 10.27
N ASN A 212 0.57 -5.76 10.53
CA ASN A 212 1.86 -5.71 9.82
C ASN A 212 2.76 -6.90 10.20
N THR A 213 2.69 -7.35 11.45
CA THR A 213 3.40 -8.57 11.91
C THR A 213 2.80 -9.82 11.27
N LEU A 214 1.48 -9.90 11.14
CA LEU A 214 0.81 -11.01 10.47
C LEU A 214 1.15 -11.06 8.98
N LEU A 215 1.17 -9.90 8.29
CA LEU A 215 1.61 -9.78 6.90
C LEU A 215 3.06 -10.21 6.73
N ALA A 216 3.97 -9.72 7.59
CA ALA A 216 5.37 -10.11 7.54
C ALA A 216 5.56 -11.63 7.69
N TRP A 217 4.81 -12.25 8.58
CA TRP A 217 4.80 -13.70 8.73
C TRP A 217 4.28 -14.40 7.46
N ALA A 218 3.20 -13.90 6.86
CA ALA A 218 2.63 -14.48 5.64
C ALA A 218 3.60 -14.39 4.45
N HIS A 219 4.20 -13.21 4.22
CA HIS A 219 5.23 -13.03 3.19
C HIS A 219 6.45 -13.91 3.45
N SER A 220 6.91 -13.99 4.71
CA SER A 220 8.05 -14.83 5.07
C SER A 220 7.79 -16.31 4.75
N ARG A 221 6.59 -16.84 5.02
CA ARG A 221 6.21 -18.21 4.66
C ARG A 221 6.23 -18.45 3.16
N VAL A 222 5.70 -17.53 2.38
CA VAL A 222 5.72 -17.60 0.91
C VAL A 222 7.16 -17.57 0.37
N ILE A 223 7.99 -16.65 0.87
CA ILE A 223 9.39 -16.53 0.50
C ILE A 223 10.14 -17.82 0.82
N GLU A 224 9.99 -18.35 2.03
CA GLU A 224 10.68 -19.56 2.49
C GLU A 224 10.35 -20.76 1.62
N ASN A 225 9.05 -20.95 1.29
CA ASN A 225 8.59 -22.05 0.46
C ASN A 225 9.13 -21.97 -0.98
N LEU A 226 9.21 -20.75 -1.55
CA LEU A 226 9.80 -20.54 -2.87
C LEU A 226 11.32 -20.74 -2.88
N LEU A 227 12.04 -20.23 -1.87
CA LEU A 227 13.48 -20.43 -1.74
C LEU A 227 13.85 -21.89 -1.48
N GLU A 228 12.97 -22.68 -0.87
CA GLU A 228 13.15 -24.12 -0.72
C GLU A 228 13.17 -24.83 -2.06
N ARG A 229 12.27 -24.47 -2.95
CA ARG A 229 12.14 -25.03 -4.31
C ARG A 229 13.21 -24.49 -5.28
N HIS A 230 13.64 -23.23 -5.07
CA HIS A 230 14.59 -22.50 -5.92
C HIS A 230 15.84 -22.10 -5.13
N GLY A 231 16.61 -23.08 -4.66
CA GLY A 231 17.78 -22.88 -3.79
C GLY A 231 18.93 -22.05 -4.37
N ASN A 232 18.94 -21.81 -5.70
CA ASN A 232 19.86 -20.92 -6.39
C ASN A 232 19.40 -19.46 -6.41
N CYS A 233 18.15 -19.17 -6.09
CA CYS A 233 17.61 -17.81 -6.02
C CYS A 233 18.12 -17.10 -4.76
N ARG A 234 18.57 -15.86 -4.89
CA ARG A 234 19.06 -15.04 -3.76
C ARG A 234 18.33 -13.71 -3.64
N ASP A 235 17.55 -13.32 -4.65
CA ASP A 235 16.88 -12.03 -4.71
C ASP A 235 15.39 -12.17 -4.48
N VAL A 236 14.89 -11.36 -3.55
CA VAL A 236 13.46 -11.30 -3.21
C VAL A 236 13.02 -9.84 -3.20
N ILE A 237 11.97 -9.53 -3.93
CA ILE A 237 11.32 -8.21 -3.95
C ILE A 237 9.95 -8.33 -3.32
N VAL A 238 9.66 -7.45 -2.38
CA VAL A 238 8.38 -7.41 -1.67
C VAL A 238 7.75 -6.04 -1.86
N ASP A 239 6.46 -5.97 -2.23
CA ASP A 239 5.75 -4.69 -2.17
C ASP A 239 5.70 -4.17 -0.74
N GLN A 240 5.95 -2.86 -0.58
CA GLN A 240 6.13 -2.29 0.77
C GLN A 240 4.81 -2.19 1.52
N PHE A 241 4.60 -3.00 2.53
CA PHE A 241 3.42 -2.99 3.41
C PHE A 241 3.70 -2.41 4.81
N ALA A 242 4.95 -2.40 5.25
CA ALA A 242 5.38 -1.96 6.58
C ALA A 242 6.83 -1.47 6.59
N GLY A 243 7.35 -1.09 7.75
CA GLY A 243 8.78 -0.79 7.91
C GLY A 243 9.64 -2.05 7.68
N GLU A 244 10.78 -1.87 7.04
CA GLU A 244 11.68 -2.95 6.60
C GLU A 244 12.05 -3.95 7.74
N TYR A 245 12.24 -3.43 8.97
CA TYR A 245 12.58 -4.25 10.13
C TYR A 245 11.51 -5.29 10.50
N VAL A 246 10.22 -5.02 10.18
CA VAL A 246 9.11 -5.93 10.50
C VAL A 246 9.23 -7.21 9.69
N LEU A 247 9.49 -7.08 8.39
CA LEU A 247 9.72 -8.24 7.52
C LEU A 247 11.02 -8.95 7.89
N LYS A 248 12.13 -8.24 8.08
CA LYS A 248 13.43 -8.83 8.46
C LYS A 248 13.35 -9.72 9.70
N ARG A 249 12.54 -9.31 10.70
CA ARG A 249 12.32 -10.12 11.92
C ARG A 249 11.49 -11.37 11.68
N ALA A 250 10.61 -11.35 10.69
CA ALA A 250 9.75 -12.49 10.35
C ALA A 250 10.44 -13.52 9.45
N LEU A 251 11.52 -13.14 8.73
CA LEU A 251 12.25 -14.03 7.82
C LEU A 251 12.80 -15.23 8.57
N MET A 252 12.62 -16.41 7.96
CA MET A 252 13.09 -17.70 8.45
C MET A 252 14.50 -18.00 7.92
N GLU A 253 14.93 -19.25 7.99
CA GLU A 253 16.31 -19.65 7.72
C GLU A 253 16.79 -19.27 6.33
N ARG A 254 16.05 -19.64 5.29
CA ARG A 254 16.42 -19.38 3.89
C ARG A 254 16.27 -17.90 3.54
N GLY A 255 15.17 -17.28 4.00
CA GLY A 255 14.90 -15.87 3.79
C GLY A 255 15.94 -14.94 4.42
N ARG A 256 16.55 -15.31 5.54
CA ARG A 256 17.66 -14.57 6.14
C ARG A 256 18.94 -14.60 5.30
N GLY A 257 19.13 -15.68 4.55
CA GLY A 257 20.25 -15.84 3.62
C GLY A 257 20.04 -15.17 2.26
N ALA A 258 18.83 -14.69 1.97
CA ALA A 258 18.48 -14.01 0.72
C ALA A 258 18.61 -12.48 0.84
N ARG A 259 18.80 -11.82 -0.30
CA ARG A 259 18.75 -10.36 -0.41
C ARG A 259 17.30 -9.92 -0.57
N VAL A 260 16.63 -9.60 0.54
CA VAL A 260 15.23 -9.19 0.55
C VAL A 260 15.12 -7.68 0.50
N LEU A 261 14.45 -7.15 -0.52
CA LEU A 261 14.21 -5.73 -0.75
C LEU A 261 12.71 -5.43 -0.63
N GLN A 262 12.33 -4.49 0.23
CA GLN A 262 11.01 -3.89 0.20
C GLN A 262 11.05 -2.60 -0.61
N THR A 263 10.16 -2.46 -1.58
CA THR A 263 10.10 -1.26 -2.42
C THR A 263 8.67 -0.75 -2.54
N PRO A 264 8.46 0.58 -2.37
CA PRO A 264 7.18 1.19 -2.72
C PRO A 264 6.90 0.99 -4.21
N LYS A 265 5.67 0.65 -4.56
CA LYS A 265 5.28 0.35 -5.94
C LYS A 265 6.10 -0.81 -6.53
N GLY A 266 6.24 -1.87 -5.74
CA GLY A 266 6.96 -3.09 -6.12
C GLY A 266 6.41 -3.75 -7.38
N GLU A 267 5.14 -3.50 -7.72
CA GLU A 267 4.49 -3.99 -8.95
C GLU A 267 5.11 -3.47 -10.27
N ARG A 268 6.11 -2.59 -10.22
CA ARG A 268 6.95 -2.28 -11.39
C ARG A 268 7.87 -3.45 -11.77
N ASP A 269 8.18 -4.30 -10.82
CA ASP A 269 8.87 -5.56 -11.07
C ASP A 269 7.88 -6.64 -11.54
N THR A 270 8.25 -7.38 -12.60
CA THR A 270 7.38 -8.40 -13.21
C THR A 270 6.99 -9.50 -12.23
N ALA A 271 7.89 -9.91 -11.34
CA ALA A 271 7.62 -10.96 -10.35
C ALA A 271 6.60 -10.49 -9.30
N VAL A 272 6.72 -9.25 -8.81
CA VAL A 272 5.77 -8.65 -7.85
C VAL A 272 4.43 -8.40 -8.52
N ALA A 273 4.41 -7.89 -9.75
CA ALA A 273 3.17 -7.70 -10.51
C ALA A 273 2.42 -9.02 -10.74
N ALA A 274 3.13 -10.09 -11.08
CA ALA A 274 2.56 -11.42 -11.19
C ALA A 274 2.02 -11.93 -9.85
N ALA A 275 2.76 -11.73 -8.75
CA ALA A 275 2.32 -12.09 -7.40
C ALA A 275 1.04 -11.35 -6.99
N SER A 276 0.96 -10.03 -7.30
CA SER A 276 -0.24 -9.21 -7.07
C SER A 276 -1.47 -9.76 -7.77
N ILE A 277 -1.33 -10.13 -9.05
CA ILE A 277 -2.39 -10.73 -9.85
C ILE A 277 -2.86 -12.07 -9.25
N ILE A 278 -1.93 -12.93 -8.87
CA ILE A 278 -2.22 -14.24 -8.25
C ILE A 278 -2.88 -14.08 -6.87
N ALA A 279 -2.40 -13.14 -6.03
CA ALA A 279 -3.02 -12.84 -4.73
C ALA A 279 -4.45 -12.35 -4.91
N ARG A 280 -4.69 -11.46 -5.88
CA ARG A 280 -6.01 -10.92 -6.20
C ARG A 280 -6.95 -12.00 -6.74
N GLU A 281 -6.49 -12.84 -7.64
CA GLU A 281 -7.28 -13.97 -8.16
C GLU A 281 -7.76 -14.88 -7.03
N ARG A 282 -6.85 -15.28 -6.13
CA ARG A 282 -7.20 -16.12 -4.99
C ARG A 282 -8.18 -15.42 -4.04
N PHE A 283 -7.98 -14.14 -3.77
CA PHE A 283 -8.91 -13.34 -2.97
C PHE A 283 -10.32 -13.33 -3.58
N LEU A 284 -10.43 -13.04 -4.87
CA LEU A 284 -11.72 -12.97 -5.58
C LEU A 284 -12.45 -14.33 -5.59
N THR A 285 -11.72 -15.41 -5.84
CA THR A 285 -12.25 -16.77 -5.81
C THR A 285 -12.83 -17.13 -4.44
N GLU A 286 -12.11 -16.78 -3.37
CA GLU A 286 -12.62 -17.04 -2.01
C GLU A 286 -13.76 -16.12 -1.63
N MET A 287 -13.74 -14.85 -2.06
CA MET A 287 -14.89 -13.94 -1.87
C MET A 287 -16.16 -14.48 -2.51
N GLU A 288 -16.07 -15.01 -3.71
CA GLU A 288 -17.21 -15.64 -4.38
C GLU A 288 -17.70 -16.88 -3.60
N ARG A 289 -16.77 -17.75 -3.18
CA ARG A 289 -17.11 -18.96 -2.38
C ARG A 289 -17.79 -18.58 -1.06
N LEU A 290 -17.24 -17.60 -0.32
CA LEU A 290 -17.81 -17.12 0.94
C LEU A 290 -19.17 -16.44 0.74
N SER A 291 -19.35 -15.71 -0.36
CA SER A 291 -20.63 -15.06 -0.69
C SER A 291 -21.76 -16.08 -0.83
N ARG A 292 -21.50 -17.23 -1.48
CA ARG A 292 -22.48 -18.30 -1.66
C ARG A 292 -22.94 -18.91 -0.33
N SER A 293 -22.10 -18.90 0.70
CA SER A 293 -22.41 -19.46 2.02
C SER A 293 -22.89 -18.42 3.05
N ALA A 294 -22.74 -17.12 2.77
CA ALA A 294 -23.05 -16.05 3.73
C ALA A 294 -24.52 -15.59 3.71
N GLY A 295 -25.29 -15.96 2.68
CA GLY A 295 -26.67 -15.49 2.53
C GLY A 295 -27.44 -16.27 1.45
N PRO A 296 -28.66 -15.82 1.10
CA PRO A 296 -29.48 -16.44 0.06
C PRO A 296 -28.79 -16.36 -1.31
N GLU A 297 -29.35 -17.11 -2.28
CA GLU A 297 -28.86 -17.08 -3.65
C GLU A 297 -28.74 -15.64 -4.20
N GLY A 298 -27.60 -15.34 -4.82
CA GLY A 298 -27.30 -14.00 -5.33
C GLY A 298 -26.71 -13.04 -4.30
N PHE A 299 -26.54 -13.43 -3.02
CA PHE A 299 -25.87 -12.58 -2.03
C PHE A 299 -24.38 -12.44 -2.34
N ILE A 300 -23.90 -11.18 -2.33
CA ILE A 300 -22.50 -10.86 -2.64
C ILE A 300 -21.90 -10.12 -1.44
N LEU A 301 -20.82 -10.67 -0.90
CA LEU A 301 -20.00 -9.99 0.10
C LEU A 301 -19.26 -8.81 -0.55
N PRO A 302 -19.46 -7.57 -0.06
CA PRO A 302 -18.80 -6.42 -0.65
C PRO A 302 -17.30 -6.38 -0.29
N LYS A 303 -16.49 -5.87 -1.21
CA LYS A 303 -15.09 -5.54 -0.98
C LYS A 303 -14.95 -4.25 -0.17
N GLY A 304 -13.80 -4.08 0.48
CA GLY A 304 -13.52 -2.93 1.34
C GLY A 304 -14.14 -3.04 2.73
N ALA A 305 -14.12 -1.94 3.46
CA ALA A 305 -14.62 -1.83 4.84
C ALA A 305 -15.57 -0.63 5.02
N GLY A 306 -16.22 -0.19 3.95
CA GLY A 306 -17.15 0.94 3.95
C GLY A 306 -18.58 0.55 4.32
N ALA A 307 -19.53 1.48 4.11
CA ALA A 307 -20.94 1.31 4.47
C ALA A 307 -21.63 0.08 3.83
N ALA A 308 -21.19 -0.36 2.65
CA ALA A 308 -21.70 -1.59 2.04
C ALA A 308 -21.33 -2.82 2.89
N ALA A 309 -20.11 -2.85 3.43
CA ALA A 309 -19.67 -3.91 4.34
C ALA A 309 -20.46 -3.88 5.66
N ASP A 310 -20.72 -2.69 6.22
CA ASP A 310 -21.55 -2.56 7.43
C ASP A 310 -22.97 -3.14 7.21
N ARG A 311 -23.62 -2.81 6.08
CA ARG A 311 -24.96 -3.33 5.76
C ARG A 311 -24.97 -4.86 5.54
N ALA A 312 -23.98 -5.39 4.83
CA ALA A 312 -23.86 -6.83 4.62
C ALA A 312 -23.66 -7.58 5.94
N ALA A 313 -22.81 -7.06 6.83
CA ALA A 313 -22.58 -7.63 8.16
C ALA A 313 -23.87 -7.65 9.01
N GLN A 314 -24.63 -6.56 9.00
CA GLN A 314 -25.95 -6.52 9.68
C GLN A 314 -26.91 -7.56 9.10
N GLY A 315 -26.90 -7.76 7.77
CA GLY A 315 -27.70 -8.80 7.11
C GLY A 315 -27.34 -10.20 7.60
N ILE A 316 -26.05 -10.53 7.63
CA ILE A 316 -25.55 -11.83 8.11
C ILE A 316 -25.89 -12.03 9.58
N CYS A 317 -25.72 -11.02 10.42
CA CYS A 317 -26.09 -11.08 11.85
C CYS A 317 -27.58 -11.39 12.06
N ARG A 318 -28.48 -10.83 11.24
CA ARG A 318 -29.92 -11.11 11.30
C ARG A 318 -30.27 -12.53 10.88
N LEU A 319 -29.55 -13.10 9.91
CA LEU A 319 -29.81 -14.42 9.36
C LEU A 319 -29.22 -15.54 10.24
N SER A 320 -27.99 -15.37 10.71
CA SER A 320 -27.20 -16.46 11.30
C SER A 320 -26.56 -16.11 12.63
N GLY A 321 -26.86 -14.94 13.19
CA GLY A 321 -26.27 -14.46 14.44
C GLY A 321 -24.88 -13.80 14.25
N ARG A 322 -24.46 -13.02 15.26
CA ARG A 322 -23.21 -12.24 15.20
C ARG A 322 -21.96 -13.12 15.12
N ASP A 323 -21.98 -14.27 15.80
CA ASP A 323 -20.81 -15.17 15.88
C ASP A 323 -20.45 -15.78 14.54
N SER A 324 -21.44 -15.95 13.64
CA SER A 324 -21.25 -16.46 12.28
C SER A 324 -20.33 -15.56 11.45
N LEU A 325 -20.20 -14.26 11.79
CA LEU A 325 -19.30 -13.35 11.08
C LEU A 325 -17.83 -13.78 11.14
N SER A 326 -17.45 -14.55 12.15
CA SER A 326 -16.08 -15.07 12.27
C SER A 326 -15.66 -15.94 11.07
N GLU A 327 -16.64 -16.54 10.35
CA GLU A 327 -16.40 -17.36 9.17
C GLU A 327 -16.26 -16.53 7.88
N PHE A 328 -16.72 -15.27 7.89
CA PHE A 328 -16.81 -14.43 6.70
C PHE A 328 -15.93 -13.18 6.79
N ALA A 329 -15.62 -12.68 7.99
CA ALA A 329 -15.04 -11.35 8.23
C ALA A 329 -13.83 -11.37 9.18
N LYS A 330 -13.01 -10.35 9.05
CA LYS A 330 -11.87 -10.06 9.94
C LYS A 330 -12.34 -9.23 11.13
N LEU A 331 -12.48 -9.85 12.30
CA LEU A 331 -13.17 -9.28 13.45
C LEU A 331 -12.47 -8.07 14.12
N HIS A 332 -11.20 -7.82 13.82
CA HIS A 332 -10.46 -6.63 14.31
C HIS A 332 -10.84 -5.32 13.61
N PHE A 333 -11.64 -5.37 12.53
CA PHE A 333 -12.10 -4.17 11.84
C PHE A 333 -13.18 -3.45 12.67
N LYS A 334 -13.17 -2.11 12.61
CA LYS A 334 -14.18 -1.26 13.26
C LYS A 334 -15.62 -1.57 12.84
N ASN A 335 -15.80 -2.19 11.67
CA ASN A 335 -17.11 -2.68 11.20
C ASN A 335 -17.74 -3.66 12.19
N PHE A 336 -16.96 -4.57 12.79
CA PHE A 336 -17.44 -5.53 13.78
C PHE A 336 -17.83 -4.87 15.10
N GLU A 337 -17.09 -3.84 15.54
CA GLU A 337 -17.38 -3.09 16.77
C GLU A 337 -18.72 -2.35 16.70
N LYS A 338 -19.15 -1.92 15.50
CA LYS A 338 -20.42 -1.22 15.26
C LYS A 338 -21.66 -2.13 15.34
N LEU A 339 -21.47 -3.45 15.30
CA LEU A 339 -22.55 -4.42 15.37
C LEU A 339 -22.88 -4.67 16.84
N LYS A 340 -23.98 -4.10 17.29
CA LYS A 340 -24.52 -4.28 18.64
C LYS A 340 -25.41 -5.50 18.70
#